data_0ab97ac3f3e267c860d72a61d1d41ff2
#
_entry.id   0ab97ac3f3e267c860d72a61d1d41ff2
#
_cell.length_a   1.000
_cell.length_b   1.000
_cell.length_c   1.000
_cell.angle_alpha   90.00
_cell.angle_beta   90.00
_cell.angle_gamma   90.00
#
_symmetry.space_group_name_H-M   'P 1'
#
loop_
_entity.id
_entity.type
_entity.pdbx_description
1 polymer ?
#
loop_
_entity_poly.entity_id
_entity_poly.type
_entity_poly.pdbx_seq_one_letter_code
_entity_poly.pdbx_strand_id
1 'polypeptide(L)'
;GVVINGHNAQDMAFLTDMIAHHQQAIDMAQMVPSHTNNAKVTALAAQIEAAQGPEIAKMQTWLDEWNEGQPSASAGSESAASGHGMSGMDHGAAPSSSSSPMPGMMTDKQMADLESKNGAAFDKMWLTMMIDHHQGAITMAQQELAMGENAQVKAVAQAIIDGQTTEIATMKAMLAQ
;
A
#
# COMPACT_ATOMS: atom_id res chain seq x y z
N GLY A 1 -16.50 -4.44 23.38
CA GLY A 1 -15.72 -3.87 22.30
C GLY A 1 -15.69 -2.36 22.43
N VAL A 2 -14.51 -1.76 22.52
CA VAL A 2 -14.37 -0.30 22.47
C VAL A 2 -14.63 0.11 21.03
N VAL A 3 -15.76 0.75 20.80
CA VAL A 3 -16.07 1.34 19.49
C VAL A 3 -15.25 2.62 19.40
N ILE A 4 -14.17 2.57 18.64
CA ILE A 4 -13.35 3.76 18.38
C ILE A 4 -13.92 4.43 17.15
N ASN A 5 -14.81 5.39 17.37
CA ASN A 5 -15.52 6.08 16.31
C ASN A 5 -14.79 7.32 15.77
N GLY A 6 -13.68 7.73 16.40
CA GLY A 6 -12.93 8.90 15.97
C GLY A 6 -11.85 8.55 14.96
N HIS A 7 -11.93 9.11 13.77
CA HIS A 7 -10.88 9.07 12.75
C HIS A 7 -10.97 10.36 11.93
N ASN A 8 -9.84 10.75 11.37
CA ASN A 8 -9.76 11.91 10.48
C ASN A 8 -9.41 11.50 9.02
N ALA A 9 -9.29 12.48 8.14
CA ALA A 9 -8.95 12.22 6.74
C ALA A 9 -7.57 11.56 6.58
N GLN A 10 -6.63 11.85 7.47
CA GLN A 10 -5.31 11.22 7.47
C GLN A 10 -5.38 9.73 7.79
N ASP A 11 -6.17 9.34 8.80
CA ASP A 11 -6.38 7.92 9.12
C ASP A 11 -6.92 7.15 7.91
N MET A 12 -7.91 7.73 7.23
CA MET A 12 -8.51 7.12 6.03
C MET A 12 -7.52 7.00 4.88
N ALA A 13 -6.77 8.05 4.61
CA ALA A 13 -5.75 8.08 3.57
C ALA A 13 -4.63 7.07 3.87
N PHE A 14 -4.16 7.03 5.11
CA PHE A 14 -3.14 6.07 5.54
C PHE A 14 -3.58 4.63 5.31
N LEU A 15 -4.78 4.25 5.74
CA LEU A 15 -5.29 2.89 5.55
C LEU A 15 -5.39 2.53 4.07
N THR A 16 -5.97 3.41 3.25
CA THR A 16 -6.13 3.19 1.81
C THR A 16 -4.79 3.01 1.12
N ASP A 17 -3.87 3.92 1.38
CA ASP A 17 -2.55 3.93 0.73
C ASP A 17 -1.67 2.78 1.21
N MET A 18 -1.69 2.49 2.52
CA MET A 18 -0.86 1.42 3.09
C MET A 18 -1.33 0.03 2.65
N ILE A 19 -2.63 -0.18 2.45
CA ILE A 19 -3.15 -1.44 1.88
C ILE A 19 -2.56 -1.66 0.49
N ALA A 20 -2.62 -0.65 -0.38
CA ALA A 20 -2.07 -0.74 -1.73
C ALA A 20 -0.54 -0.92 -1.71
N HIS A 21 0.15 -0.24 -0.81
CA HIS A 21 1.60 -0.35 -0.61
C HIS A 21 1.99 -1.76 -0.17
N HIS A 22 1.31 -2.31 0.83
CA HIS A 22 1.52 -3.68 1.31
C HIS A 22 1.23 -4.73 0.23
N GLN A 23 0.19 -4.51 -0.58
CA GLN A 23 -0.13 -5.44 -1.67
C GLN A 23 1.03 -5.55 -2.66
N GLN A 24 1.69 -4.46 -3.01
CA GLN A 24 2.87 -4.51 -3.89
C GLN A 24 4.02 -5.29 -3.24
N ALA A 25 4.25 -5.14 -1.95
CA ALA A 25 5.28 -5.91 -1.25
C ALA A 25 4.98 -7.42 -1.31
N ILE A 26 3.71 -7.81 -1.15
CA ILE A 26 3.28 -9.21 -1.29
C ILE A 26 3.51 -9.70 -2.72
N ASP A 27 3.15 -8.91 -3.72
CA ASP A 27 3.38 -9.25 -5.13
C ASP A 27 4.87 -9.48 -5.41
N MET A 28 5.73 -8.63 -4.88
CA MET A 28 7.18 -8.79 -4.99
C MET A 28 7.69 -10.04 -4.26
N ALA A 29 7.14 -10.34 -3.08
CA ALA A 29 7.51 -11.53 -2.32
C ALA A 29 7.10 -12.82 -3.06
N GLN A 30 5.96 -12.81 -3.72
CA GLN A 30 5.44 -13.95 -4.49
C GLN A 30 6.26 -14.26 -5.75
N MET A 31 7.02 -13.31 -6.26
CA MET A 31 7.95 -13.54 -7.37
C MET A 31 9.13 -14.43 -6.98
N VAL A 32 9.54 -14.41 -5.73
CA VAL A 32 10.82 -14.97 -5.28
C VAL A 32 10.99 -16.46 -5.63
N PRO A 33 10.03 -17.37 -5.36
CA PRO A 33 10.25 -18.79 -5.60
C PRO A 33 10.55 -19.16 -7.06
N SER A 34 10.04 -18.39 -8.02
CA SER A 34 10.22 -18.66 -9.44
C SER A 34 11.48 -18.01 -10.04
N HIS A 35 12.17 -17.14 -9.28
CA HIS A 35 13.29 -16.35 -9.79
C HIS A 35 14.62 -16.66 -9.11
N THR A 36 14.60 -17.28 -7.94
CA THR A 36 15.82 -17.58 -7.17
C THR A 36 15.68 -18.84 -6.34
N ASN A 37 16.82 -19.50 -6.10
CA ASN A 37 16.95 -20.61 -5.15
C ASN A 37 17.64 -20.19 -3.85
N ASN A 38 17.85 -18.91 -3.63
CA ASN A 38 18.48 -18.39 -2.42
C ASN A 38 17.55 -18.59 -1.21
N ALA A 39 17.91 -19.50 -0.33
CA ALA A 39 17.09 -19.86 0.83
C ALA A 39 16.82 -18.70 1.77
N LYS A 40 17.77 -17.77 1.92
CA LYS A 40 17.61 -16.59 2.78
C LYS A 40 16.61 -15.60 2.20
N VAL A 41 16.67 -15.36 0.89
CA VAL A 41 15.70 -14.49 0.19
C VAL A 41 14.32 -15.12 0.21
N THR A 42 14.21 -16.40 -0.06
CA THR A 42 12.94 -17.14 0.00
C THR A 42 12.31 -17.09 1.40
N ALA A 43 13.10 -17.31 2.45
CA ALA A 43 12.61 -17.24 3.82
C ALA A 43 12.15 -15.82 4.21
N LEU A 44 12.89 -14.79 3.80
CA LEU A 44 12.51 -13.40 4.05
C LEU A 44 11.22 -13.03 3.31
N ALA A 45 11.07 -13.43 2.06
CA ALA A 45 9.85 -13.20 1.28
C ALA A 45 8.62 -13.82 1.98
N ALA A 46 8.74 -15.06 2.44
CA ALA A 46 7.67 -15.73 3.20
C ALA A 46 7.34 -15.00 4.51
N GLN A 47 8.36 -14.49 5.20
CA GLN A 47 8.18 -13.70 6.43
C GLN A 47 7.44 -12.39 6.15
N ILE A 48 7.78 -11.68 5.07
CA ILE A 48 7.11 -10.45 4.65
C ILE A 48 5.63 -10.72 4.35
N GLU A 49 5.33 -11.75 3.58
CA GLU A 49 3.94 -12.15 3.30
C GLU A 49 3.16 -12.45 4.58
N ALA A 50 3.75 -13.22 5.48
CA ALA A 50 3.13 -13.61 6.74
C ALA A 50 2.87 -12.42 7.67
N ALA A 51 3.69 -11.39 7.61
CA ALA A 51 3.50 -10.16 8.38
C ALA A 51 2.49 -9.21 7.74
N GLN A 52 2.58 -8.99 6.44
CA GLN A 52 1.81 -7.95 5.76
C GLN A 52 0.39 -8.39 5.37
N GLY A 53 0.15 -9.66 5.14
CA GLY A 53 -1.18 -10.17 4.84
C GLY A 53 -2.21 -9.86 5.94
N PRO A 54 -1.95 -10.22 7.20
CA PRO A 54 -2.84 -9.87 8.31
C PRO A 54 -3.00 -8.36 8.54
N GLU A 55 -1.98 -7.57 8.29
CA GLU A 55 -2.06 -6.10 8.39
C GLU A 55 -3.03 -5.54 7.34
N ILE A 56 -2.97 -6.01 6.09
CA ILE A 56 -3.93 -5.64 5.05
C ILE A 56 -5.36 -5.97 5.50
N ALA A 57 -5.60 -7.19 5.98
CA ALA A 57 -6.92 -7.62 6.41
C ALA A 57 -7.48 -6.74 7.53
N LYS A 58 -6.65 -6.38 8.48
CA LYS A 58 -7.01 -5.50 9.61
C LYS A 58 -7.35 -4.09 9.14
N MET A 59 -6.51 -3.51 8.30
CA MET A 59 -6.73 -2.18 7.74
C MET A 59 -7.98 -2.15 6.86
N GLN A 60 -8.22 -3.17 6.07
CA GLN A 60 -9.41 -3.28 5.24
C GLN A 60 -10.69 -3.37 6.06
N THR A 61 -10.68 -4.12 7.16
CA THR A 61 -11.81 -4.22 8.07
C THR A 61 -12.21 -2.84 8.60
N TRP A 62 -11.25 -2.02 9.03
CA TRP A 62 -11.55 -0.67 9.52
C TRP A 62 -12.08 0.26 8.41
N LEU A 63 -11.52 0.19 7.21
CA LEU A 63 -12.05 0.96 6.08
C LEU A 63 -13.49 0.59 5.76
N ASP A 64 -13.80 -0.69 5.75
CA ASP A 64 -15.15 -1.18 5.47
C ASP A 64 -16.13 -0.70 6.55
N GLU A 65 -15.76 -0.82 7.82
CA GLU A 65 -16.59 -0.36 8.95
C GLU A 65 -16.85 1.15 8.88
N TRP A 66 -15.84 1.93 8.52
CA TRP A 66 -15.98 3.38 8.45
C TRP A 66 -16.75 3.83 7.22
N ASN A 67 -16.64 3.12 6.10
CA ASN A 67 -17.42 3.39 4.90
C ASN A 67 -18.90 3.01 5.08
N GLU A 68 -19.20 1.93 5.80
CA GLU A 68 -20.57 1.52 6.13
C GLU A 68 -21.27 2.50 7.06
N GLY A 69 -20.51 3.15 7.94
CA GLY A 69 -21.00 4.20 8.86
C GLY A 69 -21.28 5.54 8.18
N GLN A 70 -20.91 5.73 6.95
CA GLN A 70 -21.24 6.93 6.17
C GLN A 70 -22.66 6.76 5.60
N PRO A 71 -23.57 7.72 5.82
CA PRO A 71 -24.87 7.66 5.14
C PRO A 71 -24.61 7.72 3.64
N SER A 72 -25.05 6.70 2.94
CA SER A 72 -25.05 6.69 1.48
C SER A 72 -25.73 7.95 0.99
N ALA A 73 -24.99 8.84 0.37
CA ALA A 73 -25.54 9.95 -0.39
C ALA A 73 -26.09 9.39 -1.72
N SER A 74 -27.07 8.50 -1.61
CA SER A 74 -27.85 8.00 -2.71
C SER A 74 -29.30 7.90 -2.23
N ALA A 75 -29.89 9.05 -2.09
CA ALA A 75 -31.33 9.15 -1.97
C ALA A 75 -31.80 10.06 -3.07
N GLY A 76 -32.37 9.45 -4.06
CA GLY A 76 -33.51 9.95 -4.79
C GLY A 76 -33.33 11.28 -5.51
N SER A 77 -33.17 11.23 -6.78
CA SER A 77 -33.82 12.19 -7.61
C SER A 77 -34.61 11.47 -8.66
N GLU A 78 -35.87 11.31 -8.36
CA GLU A 78 -36.84 11.13 -9.42
C GLU A 78 -37.11 12.45 -10.10
N SER A 79 -37.17 12.34 -11.40
CA SER A 79 -38.17 12.90 -12.27
C SER A 79 -37.98 14.28 -12.85
N ALA A 80 -37.95 14.25 -14.08
CA ALA A 80 -38.77 14.88 -15.11
C ALA A 80 -38.03 15.74 -16.10
N ALA A 81 -37.88 15.18 -17.24
CA ALA A 81 -38.42 15.58 -18.53
C ALA A 81 -37.90 16.85 -19.21
N SER A 82 -37.46 16.58 -20.43
CA SER A 82 -37.60 17.35 -21.66
C SER A 82 -36.70 18.53 -21.94
N GLY A 83 -35.95 18.38 -23.02
CA GLY A 83 -35.68 19.52 -23.88
C GLY A 83 -34.30 19.56 -24.49
N HIS A 84 -34.18 19.01 -25.65
CA HIS A 84 -33.39 19.43 -26.82
C HIS A 84 -32.17 20.34 -26.63
N GLY A 85 -31.07 19.91 -27.20
CA GLY A 85 -30.05 20.87 -27.59
C GLY A 85 -28.71 20.22 -27.95
N MET A 86 -28.49 20.11 -29.22
CA MET A 86 -27.32 19.61 -29.94
C MET A 86 -25.99 20.26 -29.54
N SER A 87 -24.96 19.47 -29.77
CA SER A 87 -23.63 19.86 -30.29
C SER A 87 -22.67 20.53 -29.31
N GLY A 88 -21.63 19.81 -29.05
CA GLY A 88 -20.41 20.35 -28.55
C GLY A 88 -19.43 19.21 -28.28
N MET A 89 -18.68 18.83 -29.31
CA MET A 89 -17.45 18.10 -29.10
C MET A 89 -16.56 18.92 -28.19
N ASP A 90 -16.30 18.42 -27.01
CA ASP A 90 -15.14 18.86 -26.30
C ASP A 90 -14.49 17.60 -25.69
N HIS A 91 -13.27 17.39 -26.10
CA HIS A 91 -12.40 16.40 -25.51
C HIS A 91 -12.08 16.86 -24.08
N GLY A 92 -12.98 16.61 -23.18
CA GLY A 92 -12.72 16.75 -21.76
C GLY A 92 -11.65 15.76 -21.39
N ALA A 93 -10.44 16.24 -21.22
CA ALA A 93 -9.39 15.54 -20.54
C ALA A 93 -9.93 14.98 -19.25
N ALA A 94 -9.85 13.67 -19.08
CA ALA A 94 -10.05 13.04 -17.81
C ALA A 94 -9.19 13.80 -16.77
N PRO A 95 -9.71 14.07 -15.58
CA PRO A 95 -8.86 14.62 -14.56
C PRO A 95 -7.78 13.59 -14.30
N SER A 96 -6.57 13.93 -14.69
CA SER A 96 -5.40 13.26 -14.18
C SER A 96 -5.46 13.46 -12.69
N SER A 97 -5.91 12.44 -11.97
CA SER A 97 -5.62 12.36 -10.56
C SER A 97 -4.10 12.28 -10.49
N SER A 98 -3.47 13.41 -10.32
CA SER A 98 -2.08 13.49 -9.94
C SER A 98 -2.02 13.02 -8.48
N SER A 99 -2.23 11.72 -8.27
CA SER A 99 -1.80 11.10 -7.05
C SER A 99 -0.28 11.13 -7.12
N SER A 100 0.33 11.94 -6.28
CA SER A 100 1.76 11.85 -6.05
C SER A 100 2.09 10.38 -5.81
N PRO A 101 3.11 9.83 -6.47
CA PRO A 101 3.46 8.43 -6.24
C PRO A 101 3.72 8.22 -4.76
N MET A 102 3.16 7.16 -4.18
CA MET A 102 3.40 6.81 -2.78
C MET A 102 4.89 6.57 -2.56
N PRO A 103 5.44 7.03 -1.41
CA PRO A 103 6.85 6.81 -1.12
C PRO A 103 7.25 5.35 -1.26
N GLY A 104 8.33 5.09 -1.96
CA GLY A 104 8.91 3.75 -2.10
C GLY A 104 8.16 2.78 -3.00
N MET A 105 7.04 3.17 -3.61
CA MET A 105 6.34 2.33 -4.57
C MET A 105 7.18 2.12 -5.83
N MET A 106 7.24 0.86 -6.27
CA MET A 106 7.87 0.51 -7.54
C MET A 106 6.96 0.90 -8.70
N THR A 107 7.57 1.43 -9.76
CA THR A 107 6.89 1.66 -11.03
C THR A 107 6.66 0.33 -11.77
N ASP A 108 5.75 0.33 -12.74
CA ASP A 108 5.52 -0.84 -13.60
C ASP A 108 6.81 -1.26 -14.32
N LYS A 109 7.62 -0.29 -14.75
CA LYS A 109 8.92 -0.57 -15.35
C LYS A 109 9.88 -1.25 -14.38
N GLN A 110 9.94 -0.78 -13.14
CA GLN A 110 10.78 -1.40 -12.10
C GLN A 110 10.33 -2.83 -11.80
N MET A 111 9.02 -3.06 -11.73
CA MET A 111 8.47 -4.41 -11.55
C MET A 111 8.81 -5.33 -12.72
N ALA A 112 8.70 -4.83 -13.95
CA ALA A 112 9.08 -5.59 -15.16
C ALA A 112 10.59 -5.89 -15.20
N ASP A 113 11.41 -4.93 -14.83
CA ASP A 113 12.87 -5.12 -14.75
C ASP A 113 13.22 -6.20 -13.72
N LEU A 114 12.58 -6.19 -12.55
CA LEU A 114 12.75 -7.21 -11.51
C LEU A 114 12.35 -8.59 -12.03
N GLU A 115 11.21 -8.68 -12.68
CA GLU A 115 10.68 -9.94 -13.22
C GLU A 115 11.58 -10.53 -14.31
N SER A 116 12.35 -9.70 -14.99
CA SER A 116 13.31 -10.14 -16.02
C SER A 116 14.58 -10.76 -15.45
N LYS A 117 14.82 -10.66 -14.16
CA LYS A 117 16.04 -11.14 -13.49
C LYS A 117 15.83 -12.50 -12.86
N ASN A 118 16.94 -13.22 -12.68
CA ASN A 118 16.97 -14.53 -12.02
C ASN A 118 18.25 -14.67 -11.20
N GLY A 119 18.24 -15.57 -10.22
CA GLY A 119 19.41 -15.90 -9.42
C GLY A 119 19.95 -14.69 -8.64
N ALA A 120 21.27 -14.57 -8.59
CA ALA A 120 21.95 -13.51 -7.82
C ALA A 120 21.58 -12.09 -8.27
N ALA A 121 21.35 -11.89 -9.56
CA ALA A 121 20.91 -10.59 -10.09
C ALA A 121 19.51 -10.23 -9.61
N PHE A 122 18.61 -11.20 -9.57
CA PHE A 122 17.29 -11.03 -8.97
C PHE A 122 17.40 -10.72 -7.48
N ASP A 123 18.14 -11.50 -6.72
CA ASP A 123 18.31 -11.32 -5.28
C ASP A 123 18.75 -9.91 -4.94
N LYS A 124 19.77 -9.40 -5.62
CA LYS A 124 20.33 -8.07 -5.37
C LYS A 124 19.31 -6.98 -5.69
N MET A 125 18.62 -7.08 -6.82
CA MET A 125 17.62 -6.09 -7.22
C MET A 125 16.40 -6.13 -6.28
N TRP A 126 15.92 -7.32 -5.94
CA TRP A 126 14.78 -7.51 -5.04
C TRP A 126 15.05 -6.94 -3.65
N LEU A 127 16.22 -7.23 -3.08
CA LEU A 127 16.60 -6.69 -1.77
C LEU A 127 16.70 -5.16 -1.80
N THR A 128 17.32 -4.60 -2.82
CA THR A 128 17.46 -3.14 -2.97
C THR A 128 16.10 -2.47 -3.11
N MET A 129 15.24 -3.00 -3.95
CA MET A 129 13.89 -2.47 -4.15
C MET A 129 13.02 -2.63 -2.90
N MET A 130 13.12 -3.76 -2.23
CA MET A 130 12.33 -4.01 -1.02
C MET A 130 12.77 -3.11 0.15
N ILE A 131 14.05 -2.78 0.25
CA ILE A 131 14.53 -1.78 1.21
C ILE A 131 13.90 -0.42 0.93
N ASP A 132 13.90 0.04 -0.31
CA ASP A 132 13.29 1.33 -0.69
C ASP A 132 11.78 1.33 -0.43
N HIS A 133 11.13 0.21 -0.74
CA HIS A 133 9.71 0.01 -0.49
C HIS A 133 9.37 0.10 1.01
N HIS A 134 10.14 -0.58 1.84
CA HIS A 134 9.99 -0.54 3.31
C HIS A 134 10.24 0.85 3.88
N GLN A 135 11.23 1.58 3.36
CA GLN A 135 11.48 2.97 3.77
C GLN A 135 10.30 3.87 3.45
N GLY A 136 9.66 3.65 2.30
CA GLY A 136 8.44 4.36 1.93
C GLY A 136 7.28 4.10 2.89
N ALA A 137 7.08 2.85 3.30
CA ALA A 137 6.08 2.49 4.31
C ALA A 137 6.34 3.16 5.65
N ILE A 138 7.59 3.20 6.10
CA ILE A 138 7.98 3.89 7.33
C ILE A 138 7.66 5.38 7.25
N THR A 139 7.95 6.04 6.13
CA THR A 139 7.61 7.45 5.90
C THR A 139 6.11 7.70 6.02
N MET A 140 5.29 6.87 5.40
CA MET A 140 3.83 6.96 5.48
C MET A 140 3.33 6.73 6.90
N ALA A 141 3.89 5.76 7.61
CA ALA A 141 3.52 5.46 8.99
C ALA A 141 3.92 6.58 9.96
N GLN A 142 5.06 7.22 9.75
CA GLN A 142 5.48 8.39 10.54
C GLN A 142 4.52 9.57 10.33
N GLN A 143 4.03 9.77 9.13
CA GLN A 143 3.04 10.80 8.82
C GLN A 143 1.73 10.51 9.56
N GLU A 144 1.31 9.25 9.60
CA GLU A 144 0.14 8.84 10.37
C GLU A 144 0.30 9.12 11.87
N LEU A 145 1.45 8.80 12.44
CA LEU A 145 1.73 9.11 13.86
C LEU A 145 1.66 10.60 14.16
N ALA A 146 2.08 11.45 13.22
CA ALA A 146 2.11 12.89 13.39
C ALA A 146 0.74 13.56 13.19
N MET A 147 -0.08 13.05 12.27
CA MET A 147 -1.29 13.73 11.79
C MET A 147 -2.58 12.93 11.91
N GLY A 148 -2.50 11.63 12.17
CA GLY A 148 -3.66 10.78 12.41
C GLY A 148 -4.31 11.06 13.76
N GLU A 149 -5.55 10.70 13.91
CA GLU A 149 -6.33 10.89 15.15
C GLU A 149 -6.65 9.57 15.85
N ASN A 150 -6.84 8.51 15.09
CA ASN A 150 -7.30 7.23 15.63
C ASN A 150 -6.15 6.45 16.29
N ALA A 151 -6.31 6.15 17.57
CA ALA A 151 -5.28 5.47 18.36
C ALA A 151 -4.93 4.06 17.86
N GLN A 152 -5.91 3.33 17.30
CA GLN A 152 -5.67 1.99 16.77
C GLN A 152 -4.89 2.02 15.44
N VAL A 153 -5.22 2.97 14.58
CA VAL A 153 -4.49 3.17 13.32
C VAL A 153 -3.05 3.60 13.62
N LYS A 154 -2.86 4.51 14.57
CA LYS A 154 -1.52 4.90 15.02
C LYS A 154 -0.73 3.73 15.61
N ALA A 155 -1.38 2.83 16.35
CA ALA A 155 -0.73 1.64 16.88
C ALA A 155 -0.25 0.70 15.74
N VAL A 156 -1.04 0.54 14.69
CA VAL A 156 -0.63 -0.21 13.49
C VAL A 156 0.53 0.50 12.78
N ALA A 157 0.47 1.81 12.63
CA ALA A 157 1.56 2.59 12.04
C ALA A 157 2.88 2.39 12.80
N GLN A 158 2.83 2.39 14.13
CA GLN A 158 4.03 2.13 14.95
C GLN A 158 4.54 0.70 14.78
N ALA A 159 3.65 -0.28 14.75
CA ALA A 159 4.02 -1.68 14.51
C ALA A 159 4.67 -1.88 13.14
N ILE A 160 4.18 -1.19 12.10
CA ILE A 160 4.76 -1.20 10.77
C ILE A 160 6.19 -0.61 10.80
N ILE A 161 6.38 0.53 11.46
CA ILE A 161 7.71 1.14 11.62
C ILE A 161 8.68 0.14 12.26
N ASP A 162 8.29 -0.46 13.36
CA ASP A 162 9.15 -1.36 14.13
C ASP A 162 9.51 -2.61 13.32
N GLY A 163 8.53 -3.25 12.72
CA GLY A 163 8.72 -4.47 11.91
C GLY A 163 9.55 -4.20 10.67
N GLN A 164 9.23 -3.15 9.93
CA GLN A 164 9.93 -2.86 8.68
C GLN A 164 11.33 -2.31 8.89
N THR A 165 11.58 -1.60 9.97
CA THR A 165 12.95 -1.22 10.35
C THR A 165 13.84 -2.43 10.59
N THR A 166 13.32 -3.46 11.27
CA THR A 166 14.02 -4.72 11.49
C THR A 166 14.30 -5.46 10.17
N GLU A 167 13.31 -5.51 9.29
CA GLU A 167 13.47 -6.16 7.98
C GLU A 167 14.48 -5.43 7.09
N ILE A 168 14.50 -4.09 7.11
CA ILE A 168 15.51 -3.29 6.40
C ILE A 168 16.92 -3.66 6.87
N ALA A 169 17.13 -3.77 8.18
CA ALA A 169 18.43 -4.16 8.73
C ALA A 169 18.85 -5.55 8.25
N THR A 170 17.92 -6.49 8.21
CA THR A 170 18.14 -7.84 7.69
C THR A 170 18.52 -7.80 6.20
N MET A 171 17.78 -7.05 5.39
CA MET A 171 18.04 -6.94 3.95
C MET A 171 19.39 -6.29 3.66
N LYS A 172 19.76 -5.24 4.40
CA LYS A 172 21.08 -4.61 4.29
C LYS A 172 22.21 -5.58 4.62
N ALA A 173 22.04 -6.38 5.67
CA ALA A 173 23.02 -7.41 6.04
C ALA A 173 23.17 -8.47 4.95
N MET A 174 22.05 -8.85 4.29
CA MET A 174 22.08 -9.80 3.18
C MET A 174 22.79 -9.24 1.95
N LEU A 175 22.63 -7.95 1.66
CA LEU A 175 23.34 -7.27 0.57
C LEU A 175 24.84 -7.14 0.81
N ALA A 176 25.28 -7.14 2.07
CA ALA A 176 26.68 -6.99 2.46
C ALA A 176 27.48 -8.31 2.39
N GLN A 177 26.83 -9.44 2.09
CA GLN A 177 27.46 -10.77 1.99
C GLN A 177 28.12 -11.04 0.65
#